data_10b4a3562c7f3e4cead813dae7e271c9
#
_entry.id   10b4a3562c7f3e4cead813dae7e271c9
#
_cell.length_a   1.000
_cell.length_b   1.000
_cell.length_c   1.000
_cell.angle_alpha   90.00
_cell.angle_beta   90.00
_cell.angle_gamma   90.00
#
_symmetry.space_group_name_H-M   'P 1'
#
loop_
_entity.id
_entity.type
_entity.pdbx_description
1 polymer ?
#
loop_
_entity_poly.entity_id
_entity_poly.type
_entity_poly.pdbx_seq_one_letter_code
_entity_poly.pdbx_strand_id
1 'polypeptide(L)'
;NRVLCYFHEIHSTDLDFAGKEIPEEILTKLKDFDPELFILFNYDFYDCSKEFNVPIIVYDVDSPNRFHNKGAIEAQPDRYLFATIQKSDIGLIKQNFNINDNQIKYIKPFTELHNDPENAVLQNNIGFCGSHWLWNGCESIYNFMKLKPTTKERLMAQAVLKEYKKNPLKDIKDIYHEFGYSPDRYLENYKSLMTGRLSGLKRAEYLTHISDLGLEIRGEYWNHASLNFYPEIALCYNDQPTLTIFENENFYNSCKIGFNTNHLQARSGFSWRVCDIMASNACLVSESTPDLKEIGMKLGMMLYTSKEEAREQCIKLLNNEDLRKELVLASNEFINNNHRFRHILPEIEEISSLNLQSVNEGMVEFVNFTKYMDVKANSKKISLSNRIERKIWSLLERDLK
;
A
#
# COMPACT_ATOMS: atom_id res chain seq x y z
N ASN A 1 27.38 7.79 -1.76
CA ASN A 1 26.86 6.55 -2.39
C ASN A 1 26.13 6.89 -3.68
N ARG A 2 26.28 6.04 -4.71
CA ARG A 2 25.51 6.11 -5.94
C ARG A 2 24.25 5.26 -5.76
N VAL A 3 23.13 5.70 -6.33
CA VAL A 3 21.87 4.96 -6.34
C VAL A 3 21.42 4.78 -7.77
N LEU A 4 21.11 3.54 -8.18
CA LEU A 4 20.50 3.24 -9.45
C LEU A 4 19.07 2.78 -9.21
N CYS A 5 18.09 3.57 -9.65
CA CYS A 5 16.66 3.26 -9.55
C CYS A 5 16.16 2.64 -10.85
N TYR A 6 15.63 1.43 -10.75
CA TYR A 6 14.98 0.75 -11.84
C TYR A 6 13.48 0.62 -11.57
N PHE A 7 12.67 1.16 -12.49
CA PHE A 7 11.21 1.06 -12.45
C PHE A 7 10.74 -0.04 -13.39
N HIS A 8 10.09 -1.05 -12.85
CA HIS A 8 9.52 -2.12 -13.64
C HIS A 8 8.06 -1.84 -14.01
N GLU A 9 7.73 -2.01 -15.29
CA GLU A 9 6.33 -1.97 -15.74
C GLU A 9 5.63 -3.25 -15.31
N ILE A 10 4.80 -3.16 -14.26
CA ILE A 10 3.98 -4.29 -13.85
C ILE A 10 2.61 -4.15 -14.50
N HIS A 11 2.29 -5.05 -15.40
CA HIS A 11 0.91 -5.32 -15.72
C HIS A 11 0.39 -6.37 -14.72
N SER A 12 -0.72 -6.10 -14.07
CA SER A 12 -1.35 -6.96 -13.05
C SER A 12 -1.64 -8.40 -13.49
N THR A 13 -1.53 -8.68 -14.78
CA THR A 13 -1.70 -10.00 -15.39
C THR A 13 -0.41 -10.81 -15.48
N ASP A 14 0.73 -10.21 -15.20
CA ASP A 14 2.04 -10.83 -15.43
C ASP A 14 2.66 -11.42 -14.14
N LEU A 15 1.88 -12.19 -13.39
CA LEU A 15 2.35 -12.94 -12.22
C LEU A 15 3.42 -14.00 -12.55
N ASP A 16 3.74 -14.19 -13.83
CA ASP A 16 4.75 -15.13 -14.32
C ASP A 16 6.18 -14.55 -14.35
N PHE A 17 6.44 -13.42 -13.68
CA PHE A 17 7.74 -12.74 -13.74
C PHE A 17 8.79 -13.28 -12.76
N ALA A 18 8.39 -14.04 -11.77
CA ALA A 18 9.33 -14.58 -10.80
C ALA A 18 10.39 -15.47 -11.48
N GLY A 19 11.66 -15.07 -11.41
CA GLY A 19 12.78 -15.84 -11.92
C GLY A 19 13.08 -15.68 -13.40
N LYS A 20 12.56 -14.67 -14.10
CA LYS A 20 12.99 -14.32 -15.46
C LYS A 20 14.43 -13.81 -15.47
N GLU A 21 15.10 -14.07 -16.59
CA GLU A 21 16.43 -13.49 -16.82
C GLU A 21 16.35 -11.98 -16.93
N ILE A 22 17.35 -11.30 -16.39
CA ILE A 22 17.47 -9.84 -16.49
C ILE A 22 17.70 -9.50 -17.98
N PRO A 23 16.90 -8.60 -18.58
CA PRO A 23 17.17 -8.15 -19.95
C PRO A 23 18.60 -7.62 -20.10
N GLU A 24 19.26 -7.98 -21.21
CA GLU A 24 20.69 -7.69 -21.40
C GLU A 24 21.02 -6.19 -21.26
N GLU A 25 20.14 -5.32 -21.73
CA GLU A 25 20.31 -3.86 -21.58
C GLU A 25 20.34 -3.43 -20.10
N ILE A 26 19.51 -4.03 -19.26
CA ILE A 26 19.45 -3.76 -17.83
C ILE A 26 20.64 -4.38 -17.14
N LEU A 27 20.96 -5.63 -17.47
CA LEU A 27 22.09 -6.35 -16.92
C LEU A 27 23.41 -5.63 -17.16
N THR A 28 23.62 -5.08 -18.36
CA THR A 28 24.80 -4.28 -18.70
C THR A 28 24.89 -3.05 -17.78
N LYS A 29 23.80 -2.29 -17.63
CA LYS A 29 23.77 -1.13 -16.74
C LYS A 29 24.02 -1.49 -15.27
N LEU A 30 23.47 -2.61 -14.81
CA LEU A 30 23.71 -3.09 -13.45
C LEU A 30 25.18 -3.49 -13.24
N LYS A 31 25.80 -4.15 -14.23
CA LYS A 31 27.22 -4.52 -14.19
C LYS A 31 28.14 -3.30 -14.21
N ASP A 32 27.82 -2.30 -15.03
CA ASP A 32 28.55 -1.02 -15.08
C ASP A 32 28.42 -0.21 -13.79
N PHE A 33 27.27 -0.34 -13.12
CA PHE A 33 27.00 0.32 -11.85
C PHE A 33 27.76 -0.34 -10.68
N ASP A 34 27.96 -1.66 -10.74
CA ASP A 34 28.62 -2.49 -9.72
C ASP A 34 27.96 -2.35 -8.33
N PRO A 35 26.72 -2.82 -8.16
CA PRO A 35 25.97 -2.63 -6.93
C PRO A 35 26.58 -3.44 -5.77
N GLU A 36 26.64 -2.85 -4.58
CA GLU A 36 26.98 -3.52 -3.33
C GLU A 36 25.76 -4.07 -2.59
N LEU A 37 24.55 -3.62 -2.96
CA LEU A 37 23.27 -3.99 -2.34
C LEU A 37 22.12 -3.83 -3.34
N PHE A 38 21.19 -4.77 -3.33
CA PHE A 38 19.86 -4.59 -3.94
C PHE A 38 18.80 -4.35 -2.88
N ILE A 39 17.90 -3.39 -3.13
CA ILE A 39 16.68 -3.19 -2.35
C ILE A 39 15.50 -3.37 -3.30
N LEU A 40 14.71 -4.41 -3.07
CA LEU A 40 13.58 -4.80 -3.90
C LEU A 40 12.27 -4.51 -3.14
N PHE A 41 11.39 -3.72 -3.72
CA PHE A 41 10.09 -3.42 -3.11
C PHE A 41 9.08 -4.49 -3.53
N ASN A 42 8.63 -5.31 -2.60
CA ASN A 42 7.64 -6.39 -2.73
C ASN A 42 8.04 -7.58 -3.60
N TYR A 43 8.85 -7.40 -4.63
CA TYR A 43 9.09 -8.42 -5.64
C TYR A 43 10.54 -8.51 -6.08
N ASP A 44 10.99 -9.72 -6.30
CA ASP A 44 12.16 -10.02 -7.12
C ASP A 44 11.65 -10.41 -8.53
N PHE A 45 11.57 -9.43 -9.43
CA PHE A 45 11.13 -9.67 -10.82
C PHE A 45 12.18 -10.41 -11.63
N TYR A 46 13.44 -10.12 -11.37
CA TYR A 46 14.56 -10.76 -12.00
C TYR A 46 15.37 -11.47 -10.94
N ASP A 47 15.88 -12.64 -11.27
CA ASP A 47 16.76 -13.36 -10.37
C ASP A 47 18.15 -12.70 -10.32
N CYS A 48 18.22 -11.55 -9.64
CA CYS A 48 19.47 -10.82 -9.43
C CYS A 48 20.53 -11.67 -8.70
N SER A 49 20.08 -12.69 -7.97
CA SER A 49 20.97 -13.56 -7.21
C SER A 49 21.86 -14.43 -8.11
N LYS A 50 21.45 -14.71 -9.34
CA LYS A 50 22.26 -15.46 -10.31
C LYS A 50 23.42 -14.66 -10.89
N GLU A 51 23.22 -13.36 -11.04
CA GLU A 51 24.17 -12.50 -11.77
C GLU A 51 25.11 -11.74 -10.83
N PHE A 52 24.68 -11.48 -9.60
CA PHE A 52 25.40 -10.66 -8.63
C PHE A 52 25.58 -11.39 -7.30
N ASN A 53 26.76 -11.30 -6.70
CA ASN A 53 27.07 -11.89 -5.40
C ASN A 53 27.05 -10.85 -4.28
N VAL A 54 25.90 -10.15 -4.11
CA VAL A 54 25.71 -9.10 -3.11
C VAL A 54 24.43 -9.35 -2.31
N PRO A 55 24.27 -8.76 -1.11
CA PRO A 55 23.04 -8.86 -0.34
C PRO A 55 21.83 -8.34 -1.11
N ILE A 56 20.65 -8.93 -0.88
CA ILE A 56 19.38 -8.56 -1.47
C ILE A 56 18.39 -8.33 -0.35
N ILE A 57 17.98 -7.09 -0.12
CA ILE A 57 16.90 -6.76 0.81
C ILE A 57 15.57 -6.80 0.06
N VAL A 58 14.67 -7.67 0.48
CA VAL A 58 13.26 -7.64 0.08
C VAL A 58 12.51 -6.79 1.08
N TYR A 59 12.14 -5.58 0.64
CA TYR A 59 11.35 -4.66 1.46
C TYR A 59 9.87 -4.90 1.20
N ASP A 60 9.23 -5.65 2.09
CA ASP A 60 7.83 -6.02 2.03
C ASP A 60 6.96 -4.87 2.56
N VAL A 61 6.26 -4.22 1.66
CA VAL A 61 5.37 -3.09 1.97
C VAL A 61 3.89 -3.43 1.78
N ASP A 62 3.60 -4.50 1.04
CA ASP A 62 2.22 -4.91 0.74
C ASP A 62 1.79 -6.16 1.51
N SER A 63 2.48 -7.26 1.32
CA SER A 63 2.24 -8.52 2.02
C SER A 63 3.28 -9.56 1.61
N PRO A 64 3.82 -10.35 2.56
CA PRO A 64 4.78 -11.41 2.26
C PRO A 64 4.19 -12.53 1.41
N ASN A 65 2.88 -12.60 1.27
CA ASN A 65 2.21 -13.56 0.38
C ASN A 65 2.37 -13.22 -1.11
N ARG A 66 2.85 -12.02 -1.44
CA ARG A 66 3.07 -11.59 -2.83
C ARG A 66 4.46 -11.91 -3.35
N PHE A 67 5.36 -12.33 -2.50
CA PHE A 67 6.71 -12.69 -2.93
C PHE A 67 6.73 -14.08 -3.55
N HIS A 68 7.01 -14.16 -4.85
CA HIS A 68 6.84 -15.38 -5.62
C HIS A 68 8.12 -16.16 -5.88
N ASN A 69 9.29 -15.58 -5.68
CA ASN A 69 10.57 -16.24 -6.03
C ASN A 69 11.16 -17.06 -4.88
N LYS A 70 10.38 -17.98 -4.32
CA LYS A 70 10.86 -18.89 -3.26
C LYS A 70 12.09 -19.70 -3.67
N GLY A 71 12.15 -20.15 -4.92
CA GLY A 71 13.26 -20.98 -5.41
C GLY A 71 14.61 -20.28 -5.37
N ALA A 72 14.66 -18.97 -5.64
CA ALA A 72 15.90 -18.20 -5.52
C ALA A 72 16.34 -18.03 -4.07
N ILE A 73 15.39 -17.79 -3.14
CA ILE A 73 15.66 -17.69 -1.71
C ILE A 73 16.16 -19.03 -1.16
N GLU A 74 15.47 -20.13 -1.51
CA GLU A 74 15.84 -21.48 -1.07
C GLU A 74 17.23 -21.92 -1.58
N ALA A 75 17.60 -21.47 -2.79
CA ALA A 75 18.91 -21.74 -3.38
C ALA A 75 20.05 -20.96 -2.72
N GLN A 76 19.79 -19.76 -2.20
CA GLN A 76 20.80 -18.85 -1.63
C GLN A 76 20.25 -18.10 -0.41
N PRO A 77 19.81 -18.80 0.66
CA PRO A 77 19.09 -18.19 1.77
C PRO A 77 19.90 -17.13 2.52
N ASP A 78 21.19 -17.27 2.60
CA ASP A 78 22.08 -16.34 3.32
C ASP A 78 22.21 -14.98 2.65
N ARG A 79 21.76 -14.83 1.41
CA ARG A 79 21.85 -13.59 0.64
C ARG A 79 20.57 -12.77 0.71
N TYR A 80 19.44 -13.40 1.05
CA TYR A 80 18.16 -12.73 1.13
C TYR A 80 17.91 -12.25 2.55
N LEU A 81 17.69 -10.95 2.65
CA LEU A 81 17.36 -10.24 3.86
C LEU A 81 15.94 -9.66 3.69
N PHE A 82 15.18 -9.58 4.76
CA PHE A 82 13.80 -9.12 4.69
C PHE A 82 13.61 -7.90 5.57
N ALA A 83 12.92 -6.91 5.04
CA ALA A 83 12.41 -5.77 5.78
C ALA A 83 10.90 -5.73 5.65
N THR A 84 10.18 -5.44 6.73
CA THR A 84 8.72 -5.29 6.68
C THR A 84 8.26 -4.08 7.48
N ILE A 85 7.21 -3.42 6.99
CA ILE A 85 6.56 -2.29 7.68
C ILE A 85 5.50 -2.74 8.70
N GLN A 86 5.35 -4.06 8.92
CA GLN A 86 4.34 -4.64 9.80
C GLN A 86 4.96 -5.62 10.78
N LYS A 87 4.88 -5.34 12.06
CA LYS A 87 5.40 -6.25 13.11
C LYS A 87 4.73 -7.63 13.05
N SER A 88 3.45 -7.69 12.69
CA SER A 88 2.69 -8.95 12.55
C SER A 88 3.21 -9.87 11.45
N ASP A 89 3.93 -9.35 10.47
CA ASP A 89 4.34 -10.11 9.30
C ASP A 89 5.70 -10.80 9.48
N ILE A 90 6.46 -10.42 10.51
CA ILE A 90 7.76 -11.02 10.83
C ILE A 90 7.66 -12.55 10.96
N GLY A 91 6.70 -13.02 11.76
CA GLY A 91 6.50 -14.46 11.96
C GLY A 91 6.09 -15.20 10.68
N LEU A 92 5.26 -14.57 9.87
CA LEU A 92 4.81 -15.12 8.58
C LEU A 92 5.96 -15.20 7.56
N ILE A 93 6.77 -14.17 7.46
CA ILE A 93 7.94 -14.15 6.56
C ILE A 93 8.94 -15.22 6.97
N LYS A 94 9.24 -15.34 8.26
CA LYS A 94 10.14 -16.39 8.78
C LYS A 94 9.63 -17.80 8.44
N GLN A 95 8.34 -18.05 8.62
CA GLN A 95 7.72 -19.32 8.29
C GLN A 95 7.71 -19.61 6.79
N ASN A 96 7.40 -18.60 5.97
CA ASN A 96 7.28 -18.77 4.52
C ASN A 96 8.61 -19.05 3.83
N PHE A 97 9.70 -18.46 4.34
CA PHE A 97 11.02 -18.48 3.71
C PHE A 97 12.07 -19.24 4.52
N ASN A 98 11.70 -19.80 5.67
CA ASN A 98 12.61 -20.54 6.57
C ASN A 98 13.89 -19.75 6.89
N ILE A 99 13.75 -18.47 7.21
CA ILE A 99 14.85 -17.55 7.53
C ILE A 99 15.01 -17.35 9.03
N ASN A 100 16.18 -16.89 9.44
CA ASN A 100 16.55 -16.65 10.83
C ASN A 100 16.18 -15.23 11.29
N ASP A 101 16.26 -14.97 12.59
CA ASP A 101 15.95 -13.67 13.18
C ASP A 101 16.85 -12.54 12.69
N ASN A 102 18.12 -12.83 12.39
CA ASN A 102 19.08 -11.87 11.86
C ASN A 102 18.86 -11.50 10.38
N GLN A 103 17.99 -12.23 9.67
CA GLN A 103 17.67 -11.98 8.26
C GLN A 103 16.39 -11.17 8.07
N ILE A 104 15.70 -10.79 9.14
CA ILE A 104 14.46 -10.03 9.05
C ILE A 104 14.43 -8.89 10.07
N LYS A 105 13.97 -7.74 9.63
CA LYS A 105 13.82 -6.56 10.48
C LYS A 105 12.51 -5.83 10.23
N TYR A 106 11.90 -5.33 11.30
CA TYR A 106 10.85 -4.34 11.19
C TYR A 106 11.49 -2.99 10.86
N ILE A 107 11.16 -2.45 9.69
CA ILE A 107 11.57 -1.12 9.28
C ILE A 107 10.32 -0.26 9.17
N LYS A 108 10.18 0.69 10.10
CA LYS A 108 9.00 1.55 10.19
C LYS A 108 8.79 2.38 8.92
N PRO A 109 7.54 2.71 8.56
CA PRO A 109 7.26 3.65 7.47
C PRO A 109 7.93 5.01 7.72
N PHE A 110 8.34 5.68 6.65
CA PHE A 110 9.00 6.98 6.70
C PHE A 110 8.52 7.87 5.56
N THR A 111 8.85 9.16 5.61
CA THR A 111 8.53 10.11 4.55
C THR A 111 9.57 11.22 4.49
N GLU A 112 9.79 11.75 3.29
CA GLU A 112 10.54 12.99 3.04
C GLU A 112 9.63 14.14 2.59
N LEU A 113 8.32 13.99 2.78
CA LEU A 113 7.35 15.06 2.59
C LEU A 113 7.46 16.08 3.74
N HIS A 114 7.31 17.35 3.44
CA HIS A 114 7.42 18.44 4.40
C HIS A 114 6.15 19.28 4.48
N ASN A 115 5.92 19.86 5.65
CA ASN A 115 4.90 20.88 5.82
C ASN A 115 5.37 22.23 5.26
N ASP A 116 4.40 23.06 4.88
CA ASP A 116 4.64 24.46 4.47
C ASP A 116 3.69 25.38 5.24
N PRO A 117 3.97 25.66 6.52
CA PRO A 117 3.08 26.46 7.35
C PRO A 117 3.05 27.95 6.96
N GLU A 118 4.09 28.47 6.29
CA GLU A 118 4.20 29.87 5.90
C GLU A 118 3.33 30.21 4.69
N ASN A 119 3.19 29.25 3.76
CA ASN A 119 2.41 29.41 2.53
C ASN A 119 1.09 28.63 2.56
N ALA A 120 0.68 28.13 3.72
CA ALA A 120 -0.47 27.27 3.87
C ALA A 120 -1.79 27.98 3.51
N VAL A 121 -2.30 27.72 2.32
CA VAL A 121 -3.67 28.05 1.94
C VAL A 121 -4.51 26.77 2.04
N LEU A 122 -5.18 26.57 3.19
CA LEU A 122 -6.02 25.40 3.43
C LEU A 122 -7.33 25.53 2.63
N GLN A 123 -7.29 25.05 1.39
CA GLN A 123 -8.42 25.13 0.44
C GLN A 123 -9.44 24.01 0.68
N ASN A 124 -8.96 22.83 1.11
CA ASN A 124 -9.76 21.62 1.25
C ASN A 124 -10.05 21.31 2.72
N ASN A 125 -11.28 20.92 3.03
CA ASN A 125 -11.61 20.49 4.39
C ASN A 125 -10.99 19.13 4.71
N ILE A 126 -11.21 18.14 3.84
CA ILE A 126 -10.71 16.77 4.02
C ILE A 126 -10.08 16.30 2.72
N GLY A 127 -8.86 15.81 2.77
CA GLY A 127 -8.15 15.23 1.64
C GLY A 127 -7.93 13.73 1.79
N PHE A 128 -8.19 12.97 0.73
CA PHE A 128 -7.84 11.55 0.61
C PHE A 128 -7.10 11.29 -0.71
N CYS A 129 -5.89 10.73 -0.62
CA CYS A 129 -5.12 10.31 -1.79
C CYS A 129 -4.95 8.80 -1.81
N GLY A 130 -5.40 8.13 -2.87
CA GLY A 130 -5.23 6.69 -3.07
C GLY A 130 -6.25 6.09 -4.03
N SER A 131 -6.02 4.86 -4.48
CA SER A 131 -6.92 4.13 -5.38
C SER A 131 -8.12 3.54 -4.65
N HIS A 132 -9.21 3.26 -5.38
CA HIS A 132 -10.45 2.76 -4.77
C HIS A 132 -10.45 1.26 -4.46
N TRP A 133 -9.59 0.46 -5.07
CA TRP A 133 -9.50 -1.01 -4.93
C TRP A 133 -10.74 -1.82 -5.37
N LEU A 134 -11.85 -1.17 -5.73
CA LEU A 134 -13.08 -1.86 -6.16
C LEU A 134 -12.87 -2.69 -7.43
N TRP A 135 -12.01 -2.20 -8.32
CA TRP A 135 -11.64 -2.92 -9.55
C TRP A 135 -10.91 -4.24 -9.25
N ASN A 136 -9.95 -4.21 -8.35
CA ASN A 136 -9.20 -5.41 -7.95
C ASN A 136 -10.14 -6.46 -7.34
N GLY A 137 -11.20 -6.03 -6.65
CA GLY A 137 -12.25 -6.91 -6.16
C GLY A 137 -13.00 -7.62 -7.29
N CYS A 138 -13.35 -6.90 -8.35
CA CYS A 138 -14.05 -7.48 -9.52
C CYS A 138 -13.13 -8.46 -10.28
N GLU A 139 -11.88 -8.10 -10.51
CA GLU A 139 -10.89 -8.97 -11.15
C GLU A 139 -10.67 -10.25 -10.34
N SER A 140 -10.56 -10.14 -9.03
CA SER A 140 -10.42 -11.29 -8.15
C SER A 140 -11.64 -12.22 -8.20
N ILE A 141 -12.87 -11.69 -8.28
CA ILE A 141 -14.08 -12.49 -8.49
C ILE A 141 -14.03 -13.22 -9.83
N TYR A 142 -13.64 -12.51 -10.87
CA TYR A 142 -13.49 -13.10 -12.21
C TYR A 142 -12.49 -14.25 -12.21
N ASN A 143 -11.30 -14.04 -11.63
CA ASN A 143 -10.28 -15.07 -11.52
C ASN A 143 -10.78 -16.27 -10.71
N PHE A 144 -11.50 -16.04 -9.61
CA PHE A 144 -12.14 -17.09 -8.84
C PHE A 144 -13.19 -17.87 -9.67
N MET A 145 -14.03 -17.17 -10.43
CA MET A 145 -15.05 -17.83 -11.27
C MET A 145 -14.44 -18.62 -12.43
N LYS A 146 -13.28 -18.19 -12.98
CA LYS A 146 -12.52 -18.97 -13.97
C LYS A 146 -12.09 -20.35 -13.46
N LEU A 147 -11.87 -20.49 -12.16
CA LEU A 147 -11.56 -21.78 -11.53
C LEU A 147 -12.76 -22.72 -11.46
N LYS A 148 -13.93 -22.31 -11.91
CA LYS A 148 -15.19 -23.08 -11.92
C LYS A 148 -15.51 -23.67 -10.54
N PRO A 149 -15.64 -22.82 -9.49
CA PRO A 149 -15.91 -23.30 -8.14
C PRO A 149 -17.27 -24.02 -8.07
N THR A 150 -17.34 -25.07 -7.27
CA THR A 150 -18.60 -25.77 -6.96
C THR A 150 -19.53 -24.85 -6.16
N THR A 151 -20.82 -25.21 -6.09
CA THR A 151 -21.79 -24.48 -5.27
C THR A 151 -21.35 -24.43 -3.79
N LYS A 152 -20.80 -25.54 -3.28
CA LYS A 152 -20.27 -25.61 -1.90
C LYS A 152 -19.14 -24.63 -1.68
N GLU A 153 -18.18 -24.51 -2.59
CA GLU A 153 -17.06 -23.57 -2.51
C GLU A 153 -17.54 -22.12 -2.57
N ARG A 154 -18.53 -21.80 -3.42
CA ARG A 154 -19.13 -20.46 -3.48
C ARG A 154 -19.83 -20.07 -2.18
N LEU A 155 -20.62 -20.98 -1.61
CA LEU A 155 -21.31 -20.75 -0.32
C LEU A 155 -20.29 -20.59 0.81
N MET A 156 -19.23 -21.39 0.81
CA MET A 156 -18.16 -21.27 1.78
C MET A 156 -17.44 -19.92 1.66
N ALA A 157 -17.11 -19.49 0.44
CA ALA A 157 -16.50 -18.18 0.22
C ALA A 157 -17.37 -17.04 0.77
N GLN A 158 -18.69 -17.10 0.58
CA GLN A 158 -19.61 -16.11 1.13
C GLN A 158 -19.65 -16.14 2.67
N ALA A 159 -19.65 -17.31 3.29
CA ALA A 159 -19.62 -17.45 4.74
C ALA A 159 -18.32 -16.89 5.34
N VAL A 160 -17.18 -17.22 4.73
CA VAL A 160 -15.85 -16.70 5.14
C VAL A 160 -15.80 -15.18 4.98
N LEU A 161 -16.32 -14.64 3.86
CA LEU A 161 -16.40 -13.21 3.64
C LEU A 161 -17.22 -12.50 4.72
N LYS A 162 -18.35 -13.08 5.10
CA LYS A 162 -19.22 -12.54 6.15
C LYS A 162 -18.53 -12.53 7.52
N GLU A 163 -17.79 -13.59 7.84
CA GLU A 163 -17.05 -13.68 9.10
C GLU A 163 -15.83 -12.74 9.13
N TYR A 164 -15.10 -12.68 8.04
CA TYR A 164 -13.96 -11.78 7.90
C TYR A 164 -14.35 -10.30 8.01
N LYS A 165 -15.53 -9.91 7.50
CA LYS A 165 -16.07 -8.55 7.70
C LYS A 165 -16.23 -8.18 9.17
N LYS A 166 -16.57 -9.15 10.04
CA LYS A 166 -16.74 -8.90 11.47
C LYS A 166 -15.40 -8.79 12.20
N ASN A 167 -14.41 -9.56 11.76
CA ASN A 167 -13.09 -9.59 12.36
C ASN A 167 -11.98 -9.62 11.30
N PRO A 168 -11.65 -8.46 10.71
CA PRO A 168 -10.67 -8.38 9.62
C PRO A 168 -9.22 -8.65 10.07
N LEU A 169 -8.93 -8.72 11.37
CA LEU A 169 -7.62 -9.10 11.90
C LEU A 169 -7.40 -10.61 11.96
N LYS A 170 -8.49 -11.40 11.85
CA LYS A 170 -8.41 -12.85 11.86
C LYS A 170 -7.86 -13.36 10.54
N ASP A 171 -6.95 -14.36 10.60
CA ASP A 171 -6.45 -14.98 9.38
C ASP A 171 -7.60 -15.69 8.64
N ILE A 172 -7.69 -15.48 7.33
CA ILE A 172 -8.72 -16.12 6.50
C ILE A 172 -8.60 -17.63 6.58
N LYS A 173 -7.38 -18.17 6.68
CA LYS A 173 -7.12 -19.60 6.85
C LYS A 173 -7.77 -20.13 8.13
N ASP A 174 -7.66 -19.40 9.23
CA ASP A 174 -8.28 -19.80 10.51
C ASP A 174 -9.82 -19.80 10.40
N ILE A 175 -10.39 -18.82 9.69
CA ILE A 175 -11.83 -18.76 9.44
C ILE A 175 -12.26 -20.00 8.63
N TYR A 176 -11.53 -20.41 7.60
CA TYR A 176 -11.82 -21.64 6.85
C TYR A 176 -11.77 -22.88 7.74
N HIS A 177 -10.76 -23.00 8.58
CA HIS A 177 -10.63 -24.13 9.52
C HIS A 177 -11.80 -24.21 10.50
N GLU A 178 -12.30 -23.08 11.00
CA GLU A 178 -13.47 -23.05 11.88
C GLU A 178 -14.75 -23.53 11.18
N PHE A 179 -14.85 -23.37 9.87
CA PHE A 179 -15.93 -23.96 9.07
C PHE A 179 -15.68 -25.43 8.68
N GLY A 180 -14.59 -26.04 9.19
CA GLY A 180 -14.22 -27.41 8.87
C GLY A 180 -13.78 -27.62 7.42
N TYR A 181 -13.20 -26.60 6.81
CA TYR A 181 -12.77 -26.61 5.41
C TYR A 181 -11.30 -26.25 5.28
N SER A 182 -10.55 -27.05 4.50
CA SER A 182 -9.16 -26.77 4.15
C SER A 182 -9.08 -26.41 2.66
N PRO A 183 -8.90 -25.13 2.28
CA PRO A 183 -8.93 -24.69 0.91
C PRO A 183 -7.56 -24.77 0.22
N ASP A 184 -6.92 -25.95 0.21
CA ASP A 184 -5.56 -26.12 -0.27
C ASP A 184 -5.32 -25.65 -1.71
N ARG A 185 -6.36 -25.71 -2.55
CA ARG A 185 -6.25 -25.37 -3.98
C ARG A 185 -6.49 -23.89 -4.32
N TYR A 186 -7.27 -23.17 -3.50
CA TYR A 186 -7.78 -21.82 -3.85
C TYR A 186 -7.46 -20.76 -2.80
N LEU A 187 -6.71 -21.12 -1.75
CA LEU A 187 -6.53 -20.23 -0.59
C LEU A 187 -5.96 -18.87 -0.98
N GLU A 188 -4.93 -18.83 -1.81
CA GLU A 188 -4.28 -17.57 -2.21
C GLU A 188 -5.21 -16.70 -3.09
N ASN A 189 -5.97 -17.32 -3.99
CA ASN A 189 -6.96 -16.61 -4.80
C ASN A 189 -8.09 -16.05 -3.93
N TYR A 190 -8.51 -16.77 -2.90
CA TYR A 190 -9.52 -16.30 -1.95
C TYR A 190 -9.00 -15.16 -1.08
N LYS A 191 -7.77 -15.25 -0.60
CA LYS A 191 -7.13 -14.17 0.18
C LYS A 191 -7.08 -12.87 -0.62
N SER A 192 -6.59 -12.93 -1.85
CA SER A 192 -6.53 -11.78 -2.74
C SER A 192 -7.91 -11.21 -3.05
N LEU A 193 -8.89 -12.08 -3.36
CA LEU A 193 -10.28 -11.69 -3.61
C LEU A 193 -10.87 -10.97 -2.40
N MET A 194 -10.74 -11.53 -1.22
CA MET A 194 -11.37 -10.99 -0.03
C MET A 194 -10.71 -9.71 0.42
N THR A 195 -9.39 -9.68 0.48
CA THR A 195 -8.66 -8.48 0.92
C THR A 195 -8.86 -7.31 -0.04
N GLY A 196 -8.75 -7.52 -1.35
CA GLY A 196 -8.96 -6.48 -2.36
C GLY A 196 -10.40 -5.96 -2.38
N ARG A 197 -11.38 -6.88 -2.49
CA ARG A 197 -12.80 -6.49 -2.53
C ARG A 197 -13.26 -5.80 -1.25
N LEU A 198 -12.97 -6.37 -0.10
CA LEU A 198 -13.39 -5.79 1.18
C LEU A 198 -12.70 -4.48 1.47
N SER A 199 -11.42 -4.34 1.10
CA SER A 199 -10.71 -3.06 1.22
C SER A 199 -11.36 -1.97 0.38
N GLY A 200 -11.75 -2.30 -0.87
CA GLY A 200 -12.44 -1.36 -1.75
C GLY A 200 -13.82 -0.97 -1.21
N LEU A 201 -14.64 -1.93 -0.79
CA LEU A 201 -15.96 -1.67 -0.22
C LEU A 201 -15.87 -0.84 1.06
N LYS A 202 -14.98 -1.23 1.98
CA LYS A 202 -14.73 -0.49 3.23
C LYS A 202 -14.34 0.95 2.92
N ARG A 203 -13.37 1.16 2.03
CA ARG A 203 -12.89 2.49 1.65
C ARG A 203 -14.00 3.35 1.07
N ALA A 204 -14.78 2.80 0.13
CA ALA A 204 -15.90 3.50 -0.46
C ALA A 204 -16.96 3.88 0.59
N GLU A 205 -17.30 2.96 1.49
CA GLU A 205 -18.27 3.20 2.57
C GLU A 205 -17.81 4.31 3.53
N TYR A 206 -16.55 4.31 3.95
CA TYR A 206 -16.00 5.33 4.84
C TYR A 206 -15.94 6.71 4.16
N LEU A 207 -15.48 6.77 2.91
CA LEU A 207 -15.41 8.02 2.16
C LEU A 207 -16.80 8.59 1.85
N THR A 208 -17.78 7.74 1.51
CA THR A 208 -19.17 8.17 1.35
C THR A 208 -19.71 8.79 2.63
N HIS A 209 -19.35 8.22 3.79
CA HIS A 209 -19.88 8.70 5.08
C HIS A 209 -19.35 10.08 5.50
N ILE A 210 -18.28 10.56 4.88
CA ILE A 210 -17.69 11.89 5.12
C ILE A 210 -17.71 12.81 3.88
N SER A 211 -18.37 12.38 2.78
CA SER A 211 -18.36 13.09 1.50
C SER A 211 -18.96 14.49 1.58
N ASP A 212 -19.98 14.68 2.41
CA ASP A 212 -20.68 15.96 2.64
C ASP A 212 -19.88 16.97 3.52
N LEU A 213 -18.76 16.54 4.09
CA LEU A 213 -17.89 17.40 4.92
C LEU A 213 -16.84 18.18 4.12
N GLY A 214 -16.94 18.21 2.80
CA GLY A 214 -15.97 18.86 1.90
C GLY A 214 -14.75 17.96 1.64
N LEU A 215 -15.00 16.69 1.37
CA LEU A 215 -14.00 15.72 0.96
C LEU A 215 -13.53 16.00 -0.46
N GLU A 216 -12.20 16.00 -0.68
CA GLU A 216 -11.56 15.91 -1.99
C GLU A 216 -10.81 14.58 -2.08
N ILE A 217 -11.05 13.83 -3.15
CA ILE A 217 -10.40 12.55 -3.43
C ILE A 217 -9.48 12.71 -4.62
N ARG A 218 -8.21 12.30 -4.48
CA ARG A 218 -7.24 12.17 -5.57
C ARG A 218 -6.73 10.75 -5.67
N GLY A 219 -6.22 10.39 -6.84
CA GLY A 219 -5.67 9.07 -7.11
C GLY A 219 -6.30 8.39 -8.30
N GLU A 220 -5.98 7.12 -8.49
CA GLU A 220 -6.35 6.41 -9.72
C GLU A 220 -7.72 5.72 -9.62
N TYR A 221 -8.41 5.65 -10.76
CA TYR A 221 -9.60 4.81 -11.02
C TYR A 221 -10.93 5.23 -10.36
N TRP A 222 -11.02 6.37 -9.67
CA TRP A 222 -12.26 6.78 -8.99
C TRP A 222 -13.40 7.16 -9.92
N ASN A 223 -13.09 7.63 -11.11
CA ASN A 223 -14.07 8.08 -12.10
C ASN A 223 -14.94 6.98 -12.71
N HIS A 224 -14.63 5.69 -12.50
CA HIS A 224 -15.34 4.57 -13.12
C HIS A 224 -16.25 3.79 -12.15
N ALA A 225 -15.70 3.38 -11.02
CA ALA A 225 -16.44 2.55 -10.07
C ALA A 225 -17.37 3.37 -9.19
N SER A 226 -16.99 4.60 -8.84
CA SER A 226 -17.76 5.47 -7.95
C SER A 226 -19.05 5.97 -8.60
N LEU A 227 -19.03 6.27 -9.89
CA LEU A 227 -20.21 6.80 -10.61
C LEU A 227 -21.43 5.86 -10.59
N ASN A 228 -21.21 4.55 -10.52
CA ASN A 228 -22.29 3.58 -10.58
C ASN A 228 -22.83 3.15 -9.20
N PHE A 229 -21.96 3.14 -8.18
CA PHE A 229 -22.29 2.57 -6.86
C PHE A 229 -22.21 3.56 -5.72
N TYR A 230 -21.42 4.61 -5.88
CA TYR A 230 -21.13 5.61 -4.86
C TYR A 230 -21.10 7.00 -5.52
N PRO A 231 -22.24 7.53 -5.98
CA PRO A 231 -22.29 8.81 -6.71
C PRO A 231 -21.77 9.99 -5.86
N GLU A 232 -21.89 9.92 -4.55
CA GLU A 232 -21.39 10.94 -3.62
C GLU A 232 -19.86 11.06 -3.71
N ILE A 233 -19.17 9.93 -3.84
CA ILE A 233 -17.69 9.90 -4.00
C ILE A 233 -17.29 10.48 -5.35
N ALA A 234 -18.10 10.25 -6.40
CA ALA A 234 -17.80 10.79 -7.72
C ALA A 234 -17.76 12.32 -7.73
N LEU A 235 -18.60 12.97 -6.93
CA LEU A 235 -18.63 14.42 -6.78
C LEU A 235 -17.40 14.96 -6.00
N CYS A 236 -16.76 14.14 -5.21
CA CYS A 236 -15.58 14.49 -4.43
C CYS A 236 -14.28 14.22 -5.20
N TYR A 237 -14.32 13.55 -6.34
CA TYR A 237 -13.14 13.18 -7.10
C TYR A 237 -12.58 14.34 -7.91
N ASN A 238 -11.28 14.57 -7.75
CA ASN A 238 -10.48 15.50 -8.52
C ASN A 238 -9.39 14.71 -9.27
N ASP A 239 -9.31 14.87 -10.59
CA ASP A 239 -8.39 14.12 -11.46
C ASP A 239 -6.96 14.69 -11.51
N GLN A 240 -6.66 15.68 -10.68
CA GLN A 240 -5.31 16.20 -10.55
C GLN A 240 -4.32 15.11 -10.15
N PRO A 241 -3.15 15.06 -10.76
CA PRO A 241 -2.19 13.99 -10.51
C PRO A 241 -1.65 14.02 -9.07
N THR A 242 -1.32 12.83 -8.57
CA THR A 242 -0.63 12.60 -7.29
C THR A 242 0.41 11.49 -7.46
N LEU A 243 1.18 11.57 -8.55
CA LEU A 243 2.16 10.54 -8.92
C LEU A 243 3.51 10.75 -8.27
N THR A 244 3.80 11.99 -7.86
CA THR A 244 5.08 12.36 -7.26
C THR A 244 4.90 12.75 -5.80
N ILE A 245 6.01 12.74 -5.06
CA ILE A 245 6.03 13.23 -3.68
C ILE A 245 5.61 14.70 -3.58
N PHE A 246 6.01 15.53 -4.55
CA PHE A 246 5.67 16.96 -4.59
C PHE A 246 4.17 17.21 -4.81
N GLU A 247 3.52 16.40 -5.65
CA GLU A 247 2.08 16.50 -5.85
C GLU A 247 1.31 16.07 -4.60
N ASN A 248 1.76 15.03 -3.90
CA ASN A 248 1.20 14.59 -2.63
C ASN A 248 1.43 15.63 -1.53
N GLU A 249 2.62 16.21 -1.47
CA GLU A 249 2.98 17.26 -0.54
C GLU A 249 2.06 18.49 -0.71
N ASN A 250 1.94 18.99 -1.93
CA ASN A 250 1.06 20.12 -2.25
C ASN A 250 -0.41 19.82 -1.90
N PHE A 251 -0.86 18.60 -2.18
CA PHE A 251 -2.22 18.19 -1.87
C PHE A 251 -2.49 18.19 -0.37
N TYR A 252 -1.67 17.49 0.43
CA TYR A 252 -1.91 17.42 1.87
C TYR A 252 -1.63 18.75 2.57
N ASN A 253 -0.68 19.55 2.09
CA ASN A 253 -0.47 20.91 2.59
C ASN A 253 -1.64 21.87 2.33
N SER A 254 -2.51 21.56 1.37
CA SER A 254 -3.74 22.31 1.10
C SER A 254 -4.97 21.86 1.90
N CYS A 255 -4.86 20.78 2.69
CA CYS A 255 -5.97 20.17 3.41
C CYS A 255 -5.95 20.54 4.91
N LYS A 256 -7.15 20.75 5.52
CA LYS A 256 -7.27 20.85 6.98
C LYS A 256 -7.11 19.51 7.66
N ILE A 257 -7.64 18.44 7.04
CA ILE A 257 -7.61 17.06 7.51
C ILE A 257 -7.10 16.17 6.39
N GLY A 258 -6.13 15.30 6.69
CA GLY A 258 -5.73 14.18 5.87
C GLY A 258 -6.41 12.91 6.37
N PHE A 259 -7.24 12.29 5.53
CA PHE A 259 -7.98 11.09 5.88
C PHE A 259 -7.25 9.83 5.41
N ASN A 260 -7.14 8.83 6.28
CA ASN A 260 -6.54 7.54 5.94
C ASN A 260 -7.44 6.37 6.33
N THR A 261 -7.69 5.49 5.38
CA THR A 261 -8.27 4.16 5.59
C THR A 261 -7.32 3.10 5.04
N ASN A 262 -7.09 2.05 5.83
CA ASN A 262 -6.11 1.03 5.52
C ASN A 262 -6.66 -0.02 4.55
N HIS A 263 -5.78 -0.58 3.73
CA HIS A 263 -6.04 -1.84 3.05
C HIS A 263 -6.05 -2.97 4.09
N LEU A 264 -6.89 -3.99 3.91
CA LEU A 264 -7.03 -5.09 4.88
C LEU A 264 -5.78 -5.98 4.99
N GLN A 265 -4.85 -5.87 4.06
CA GLN A 265 -3.54 -6.52 4.20
C GLN A 265 -2.65 -5.82 5.26
N ALA A 266 -2.91 -4.56 5.59
CA ALA A 266 -2.24 -3.86 6.69
C ALA A 266 -2.84 -4.33 8.02
N ARG A 267 -2.32 -5.45 8.56
CA ARG A 267 -2.85 -6.12 9.75
C ARG A 267 -2.47 -5.41 11.05
N SER A 268 -1.19 -5.12 11.23
CA SER A 268 -0.71 -4.38 12.41
C SER A 268 -0.15 -3.01 12.05
N GLY A 269 0.49 -2.91 10.90
CA GLY A 269 1.19 -1.71 10.44
C GLY A 269 0.26 -0.65 9.84
N PHE A 270 0.88 0.39 9.32
CA PHE A 270 0.19 1.47 8.63
C PHE A 270 0.97 1.88 7.38
N SER A 271 0.28 2.50 6.42
CA SER A 271 0.88 2.90 5.15
C SER A 271 1.75 4.15 5.28
N TRP A 272 2.67 4.35 4.33
CA TRP A 272 3.44 5.59 4.18
C TRP A 272 2.57 6.84 4.14
N ARG A 273 1.35 6.75 3.59
CA ARG A 273 0.38 7.85 3.60
C ARG A 273 0.15 8.45 4.99
N VAL A 274 0.16 7.64 6.03
CA VAL A 274 0.03 8.12 7.41
C VAL A 274 1.19 9.05 7.74
N CYS A 275 2.42 8.66 7.40
CA CYS A 275 3.61 9.50 7.58
C CYS A 275 3.53 10.78 6.73
N ASP A 276 3.06 10.68 5.49
CA ASP A 276 2.90 11.82 4.58
C ASP A 276 1.92 12.85 5.13
N ILE A 277 0.77 12.40 5.62
CA ILE A 277 -0.21 13.28 6.28
C ILE A 277 0.38 13.90 7.55
N MET A 278 1.01 13.10 8.40
CA MET A 278 1.63 13.59 9.64
C MET A 278 2.78 14.58 9.42
N ALA A 279 3.42 14.53 8.26
CA ALA A 279 4.50 15.43 7.87
C ALA A 279 4.02 16.72 7.20
N SER A 280 2.74 16.81 6.86
CA SER A 280 2.13 17.93 6.14
C SER A 280 1.44 18.94 7.08
N ASN A 281 0.74 19.93 6.50
CA ASN A 281 -0.16 20.83 7.23
C ASN A 281 -1.51 20.19 7.59
N ALA A 282 -1.80 18.98 7.08
CA ALA A 282 -3.06 18.31 7.36
C ALA A 282 -3.04 17.57 8.72
N CYS A 283 -4.12 17.71 9.48
CA CYS A 283 -4.32 16.93 10.68
C CYS A 283 -4.77 15.50 10.33
N LEU A 284 -4.07 14.47 10.81
CA LEU A 284 -4.38 13.08 10.53
C LEU A 284 -5.67 12.62 11.22
N VAL A 285 -6.58 12.04 10.42
CA VAL A 285 -7.67 11.17 10.89
C VAL A 285 -7.48 9.80 10.25
N SER A 286 -7.17 8.77 11.04
CA SER A 286 -6.77 7.48 10.53
C SER A 286 -7.50 6.32 11.18
N GLU A 287 -7.74 5.28 10.39
CA GLU A 287 -8.13 3.98 10.91
C GLU A 287 -7.05 3.44 11.87
N SER A 288 -7.49 2.95 13.02
CA SER A 288 -6.61 2.43 14.08
C SER A 288 -6.03 1.08 13.67
N THR A 289 -4.71 0.95 13.79
CA THR A 289 -3.99 -0.32 13.73
C THR A 289 -3.17 -0.50 15.01
N PRO A 290 -2.76 -1.72 15.36
CA PRO A 290 -1.94 -1.94 16.56
C PRO A 290 -0.70 -1.05 16.63
N ASP A 291 0.09 -1.02 15.54
CA ASP A 291 1.35 -0.26 15.49
C ASP A 291 1.10 1.26 15.53
N LEU A 292 0.04 1.75 14.87
CA LEU A 292 -0.31 3.17 14.87
C LEU A 292 -0.91 3.61 16.23
N LYS A 293 -1.62 2.72 16.90
CA LYS A 293 -2.20 2.99 18.22
C LYS A 293 -1.14 3.31 19.27
N GLU A 294 0.01 2.63 19.21
CA GLU A 294 1.14 2.91 20.10
C GLU A 294 1.64 4.37 19.97
N ILE A 295 1.68 4.87 18.73
CA ILE A 295 2.06 6.25 18.43
C ILE A 295 0.93 7.21 18.81
N GLY A 296 -0.30 6.87 18.42
CA GLY A 296 -1.48 7.70 18.62
C GLY A 296 -1.78 8.02 20.08
N MET A 297 -1.55 7.06 20.97
CA MET A 297 -1.72 7.26 22.42
C MET A 297 -0.75 8.32 22.98
N LYS A 298 0.44 8.45 22.40
CA LYS A 298 1.45 9.44 22.83
C LYS A 298 1.14 10.84 22.30
N LEU A 299 0.55 10.94 21.11
CA LEU A 299 0.33 12.20 20.40
C LEU A 299 -1.11 12.71 20.49
N GLY A 300 -2.03 11.98 21.12
CA GLY A 300 -3.45 12.32 21.14
C GLY A 300 -4.13 12.27 19.76
N MET A 301 -3.62 11.41 18.86
CA MET A 301 -4.09 11.35 17.46
C MET A 301 -5.55 10.93 17.34
N MET A 302 -6.22 11.40 16.30
CA MET A 302 -7.60 11.04 15.96
C MET A 302 -7.65 9.71 15.21
N LEU A 303 -7.67 8.61 15.98
CA LEU A 303 -7.78 7.25 15.44
C LEU A 303 -9.22 6.75 15.58
N TYR A 304 -9.72 6.06 14.55
CA TYR A 304 -11.08 5.53 14.53
C TYR A 304 -11.11 4.02 14.26
N THR A 305 -12.19 3.39 14.68
CA THR A 305 -12.48 1.96 14.47
C THR A 305 -13.80 1.73 13.70
N SER A 306 -14.62 2.77 13.55
CA SER A 306 -15.87 2.74 12.80
C SER A 306 -16.01 3.98 11.90
N LYS A 307 -16.89 3.93 10.91
CA LYS A 307 -17.17 5.06 10.03
C LYS A 307 -17.87 6.21 10.76
N GLU A 308 -18.68 5.89 11.76
CA GLU A 308 -19.36 6.85 12.62
C GLU A 308 -18.32 7.64 13.43
N GLU A 309 -17.39 6.94 14.09
CA GLU A 309 -16.29 7.56 14.82
C GLU A 309 -15.39 8.40 13.91
N ALA A 310 -15.09 7.89 12.69
CA ALA A 310 -14.32 8.65 11.71
C ALA A 310 -14.98 10.00 11.36
N ARG A 311 -16.30 9.99 11.15
CA ARG A 311 -17.08 11.20 10.86
C ARG A 311 -17.09 12.16 12.05
N GLU A 312 -17.31 11.67 13.25
CA GLU A 312 -17.30 12.47 14.48
C GLU A 312 -15.96 13.18 14.67
N GLN A 313 -14.85 12.48 14.45
CA GLN A 313 -13.51 13.05 14.55
C GLN A 313 -13.26 14.11 13.47
N CYS A 314 -13.69 13.87 12.25
CA CYS A 314 -13.61 14.88 11.18
C CYS A 314 -14.39 16.15 11.57
N ILE A 315 -15.63 16.03 12.04
CA ILE A 315 -16.45 17.16 12.48
C ILE A 315 -15.78 17.89 13.65
N LYS A 316 -15.28 17.18 14.64
CA LYS A 316 -14.55 17.74 15.78
C LYS A 316 -13.38 18.60 15.33
N LEU A 317 -12.54 18.09 14.44
CA LEU A 317 -11.38 18.81 13.94
C LEU A 317 -11.73 19.97 13.01
N LEU A 318 -12.79 19.86 12.19
CA LEU A 318 -13.23 20.95 11.34
C LEU A 318 -13.71 22.16 12.16
N ASN A 319 -14.32 21.89 13.34
CA ASN A 319 -14.85 22.90 14.25
C ASN A 319 -13.85 23.39 15.32
N ASN A 320 -12.65 22.80 15.39
CA ASN A 320 -11.66 23.16 16.41
C ASN A 320 -10.27 23.36 15.77
N GLU A 321 -10.02 24.59 15.37
CA GLU A 321 -8.76 24.94 14.69
C GLU A 321 -7.55 24.83 15.63
N ASP A 322 -7.69 25.21 16.88
CA ASP A 322 -6.57 25.17 17.85
C ASP A 322 -6.12 23.72 18.11
N LEU A 323 -7.08 22.83 18.36
CA LEU A 323 -6.78 21.39 18.48
C LEU A 323 -6.13 20.84 17.22
N ARG A 324 -6.61 21.24 16.04
CA ARG A 324 -6.03 20.80 14.77
C ARG A 324 -4.59 21.25 14.63
N LYS A 325 -4.29 22.51 14.94
CA LYS A 325 -2.93 23.07 14.90
C LYS A 325 -2.00 22.36 15.90
N GLU A 326 -2.47 22.11 17.12
CA GLU A 326 -1.72 21.39 18.14
C GLU A 326 -1.32 19.99 17.65
N LEU A 327 -2.27 19.22 17.10
CA LEU A 327 -2.04 17.88 16.61
C LEU A 327 -1.10 17.84 15.39
N VAL A 328 -1.21 18.84 14.49
CA VAL A 328 -0.30 18.97 13.34
C VAL A 328 1.13 19.23 13.82
N LEU A 329 1.35 20.14 14.75
CA LEU A 329 2.67 20.43 15.29
C LEU A 329 3.29 19.19 15.95
N ALA A 330 2.53 18.51 16.81
CA ALA A 330 3.00 17.28 17.47
C ALA A 330 3.33 16.16 16.47
N SER A 331 2.52 16.01 15.43
CA SER A 331 2.74 15.03 14.34
C SER A 331 3.98 15.35 13.53
N ASN A 332 4.17 16.60 13.15
CA ASN A 332 5.35 17.05 12.40
C ASN A 332 6.64 16.85 13.19
N GLU A 333 6.65 17.23 14.47
CA GLU A 333 7.78 17.01 15.37
C GLU A 333 8.11 15.52 15.49
N PHE A 334 7.09 14.69 15.65
CA PHE A 334 7.25 13.24 15.75
C PHE A 334 7.87 12.65 14.48
N ILE A 335 7.37 13.03 13.30
CA ILE A 335 7.93 12.58 12.01
C ILE A 335 9.38 13.02 11.86
N ASN A 336 9.68 14.29 12.14
CA ASN A 336 11.04 14.84 12.02
C ASN A 336 12.04 14.12 12.92
N ASN A 337 11.62 13.65 14.08
CA ASN A 337 12.48 12.98 15.05
C ASN A 337 12.52 11.45 14.91
N ASN A 338 11.58 10.82 14.16
CA ASN A 338 11.47 9.37 14.18
C ASN A 338 11.24 8.71 12.81
N HIS A 339 10.64 9.39 11.83
CA HIS A 339 10.14 8.79 10.59
C HIS A 339 10.68 9.46 9.31
N ARG A 340 11.94 9.90 9.34
CA ARG A 340 12.70 10.32 8.16
C ARG A 340 13.64 9.21 7.71
N PHE A 341 14.04 9.21 6.45
CA PHE A 341 14.95 8.19 5.90
C PHE A 341 16.24 8.03 6.72
N ARG A 342 16.79 9.14 7.23
CA ARG A 342 17.95 9.11 8.12
C ARG A 342 17.79 8.24 9.38
N HIS A 343 16.53 7.99 9.82
CA HIS A 343 16.23 7.13 10.96
C HIS A 343 16.04 5.66 10.58
N ILE A 344 15.95 5.38 9.26
CA ILE A 344 15.81 4.04 8.69
C ILE A 344 17.15 3.50 8.22
N LEU A 345 18.03 4.39 7.78
CA LEU A 345 19.35 4.02 7.26
C LEU A 345 20.16 3.12 8.19
N PRO A 346 20.27 3.40 9.51
CA PRO A 346 20.97 2.51 10.44
C PRO A 346 20.38 1.09 10.50
N GLU A 347 19.08 0.95 10.31
CA GLU A 347 18.41 -0.36 10.31
C GLU A 347 18.73 -1.15 9.04
N ILE A 348 18.87 -0.45 7.90
CA ILE A 348 19.32 -1.04 6.63
C ILE A 348 20.80 -1.44 6.72
N GLU A 349 21.65 -0.60 7.33
CA GLU A 349 23.06 -0.89 7.58
C GLU A 349 23.22 -2.14 8.47
N GLU A 350 22.47 -2.21 9.56
CA GLU A 350 22.52 -3.34 10.48
C GLU A 350 22.14 -4.66 9.80
N ILE A 351 21.03 -4.70 9.06
CA ILE A 351 20.59 -5.93 8.42
C ILE A 351 21.50 -6.33 7.25
N SER A 352 22.00 -5.38 6.46
CA SER A 352 22.89 -5.65 5.32
C SER A 352 24.35 -5.87 5.71
N SER A 353 24.73 -5.50 6.93
CA SER A 353 26.11 -5.45 7.40
C SER A 353 27.01 -4.54 6.54
N LEU A 354 26.41 -3.54 5.89
CA LEU A 354 27.10 -2.55 5.09
C LEU A 354 27.17 -1.20 5.82
N ASN A 355 28.20 -0.43 5.57
CA ASN A 355 28.30 0.95 6.03
C ASN A 355 27.85 1.89 4.88
N LEU A 356 26.59 2.33 4.94
CA LEU A 356 25.99 3.17 3.93
C LEU A 356 26.22 4.65 4.28
N GLN A 357 27.37 5.19 3.92
CA GLN A 357 27.65 6.61 4.19
C GLN A 357 26.69 7.52 3.42
N SER A 358 25.95 8.36 4.13
CA SER A 358 25.17 9.44 3.52
C SER A 358 26.11 10.52 3.02
N VAL A 359 26.22 10.70 1.71
CA VAL A 359 26.80 11.91 1.11
C VAL A 359 25.63 12.81 0.70
N ASN A 360 25.65 14.07 1.14
CA ASN A 360 24.58 15.02 0.87
C ASN A 360 24.37 15.34 -0.63
N GLU A 361 25.27 14.87 -1.50
CA GLU A 361 25.23 15.07 -2.95
C GLU A 361 25.37 13.73 -3.69
N GLY A 362 24.55 12.74 -3.31
CA GLY A 362 24.53 11.44 -3.98
C GLY A 362 23.98 11.57 -5.41
N MET A 363 24.66 10.93 -6.36
CA MET A 363 24.11 10.80 -7.72
C MET A 363 23.04 9.72 -7.73
N VAL A 364 21.83 10.07 -8.20
CA VAL A 364 20.76 9.12 -8.46
C VAL A 364 20.64 8.95 -9.98
N GLU A 365 20.82 7.72 -10.43
CA GLU A 365 20.64 7.35 -11.82
C GLU A 365 19.28 6.62 -11.98
N PHE A 366 18.53 6.96 -13.03
CA PHE A 366 17.24 6.35 -13.30
C PHE A 366 17.29 5.52 -14.58
N VAL A 367 16.77 4.31 -14.49
CA VAL A 367 16.54 3.43 -15.64
C VAL A 367 15.04 3.34 -15.88
N ASN A 368 14.61 3.50 -17.12
CA ASN A 368 13.21 3.44 -17.55
C ASN A 368 12.27 4.51 -16.98
N PHE A 369 12.76 5.52 -16.26
CA PHE A 369 11.89 6.49 -15.60
C PHE A 369 10.92 7.17 -16.57
N THR A 370 11.42 7.65 -17.71
CA THR A 370 10.59 8.30 -18.75
C THR A 370 9.54 7.34 -19.30
N LYS A 371 9.95 6.11 -19.63
CA LYS A 371 9.04 5.07 -20.15
C LYS A 371 7.98 4.70 -19.12
N TYR A 372 8.34 4.59 -17.84
CA TYR A 372 7.43 4.35 -16.74
C TYR A 372 6.39 5.47 -16.60
N MET A 373 6.81 6.74 -16.65
CA MET A 373 5.91 7.89 -16.60
C MET A 373 4.99 7.96 -17.82
N ASP A 374 5.49 7.64 -19.01
CA ASP A 374 4.69 7.56 -20.24
C ASP A 374 3.63 6.46 -20.18
N VAL A 375 3.95 5.31 -19.64
CA VAL A 375 2.99 4.21 -19.43
C VAL A 375 1.93 4.62 -18.41
N LYS A 376 2.30 5.22 -17.29
CA LYS A 376 1.33 5.76 -16.31
C LYS A 376 0.44 6.85 -16.92
N ALA A 377 0.97 7.74 -17.70
CA ALA A 377 0.21 8.78 -18.39
C ALA A 377 -0.75 8.19 -19.44
N ASN A 378 -0.33 7.14 -20.18
CA ASN A 378 -1.12 6.46 -21.20
C ASN A 378 -2.12 5.44 -20.62
N SER A 379 -1.91 4.89 -19.44
CA SER A 379 -2.86 4.01 -18.75
C SER A 379 -4.19 4.70 -18.45
N LYS A 380 -4.21 6.04 -18.44
CA LYS A 380 -5.44 6.84 -18.38
C LYS A 380 -6.34 6.68 -19.61
N LYS A 381 -5.82 6.20 -20.76
CA LYS A 381 -6.62 5.95 -21.99
C LYS A 381 -7.17 4.51 -21.97
N ILE A 382 -8.27 4.33 -21.26
CA ILE A 382 -8.95 3.02 -21.22
C ILE A 382 -9.54 2.69 -22.58
N SER A 383 -9.18 1.53 -23.13
CA SER A 383 -9.74 1.03 -24.39
C SER A 383 -11.26 0.85 -24.31
N LEU A 384 -11.94 0.94 -25.46
CA LEU A 384 -13.40 0.72 -25.53
C LEU A 384 -13.80 -0.68 -25.01
N SER A 385 -12.98 -1.70 -25.29
CA SER A 385 -13.18 -3.07 -24.79
C SER A 385 -13.16 -3.13 -23.27
N ASN A 386 -12.21 -2.48 -22.63
CA ASN A 386 -12.13 -2.41 -21.17
C ASN A 386 -13.30 -1.63 -20.55
N ARG A 387 -13.86 -0.63 -21.26
CA ARG A 387 -15.07 0.08 -20.82
C ARG A 387 -16.31 -0.81 -20.85
N ILE A 388 -16.45 -1.62 -21.91
CA ILE A 388 -17.57 -2.57 -22.06
C ILE A 388 -17.46 -3.67 -21.00
N GLU A 389 -16.27 -4.24 -20.83
CA GLU A 389 -16.00 -5.25 -19.82
C GLU A 389 -16.31 -4.74 -18.40
N ARG A 390 -15.88 -3.53 -18.06
CA ARG A 390 -16.22 -2.87 -16.79
C ARG A 390 -17.72 -2.68 -16.59
N LYS A 391 -18.46 -2.35 -17.65
CA LYS A 391 -19.90 -2.19 -17.58
C LYS A 391 -20.62 -3.52 -17.36
N ILE A 392 -20.16 -4.60 -17.97
CA ILE A 392 -20.67 -5.96 -17.75
C ILE A 392 -20.42 -6.38 -16.29
N TRP A 393 -19.24 -6.12 -15.75
CA TRP A 393 -18.91 -6.44 -14.36
C TRP A 393 -19.74 -5.64 -13.35
N SER A 394 -20.02 -4.37 -13.64
CA SER A 394 -20.89 -3.56 -12.79
C SER A 394 -22.32 -4.09 -12.72
N LEU A 395 -22.79 -4.75 -13.77
CA LEU A 395 -24.10 -5.39 -13.79
C LEU A 395 -24.11 -6.70 -12.99
N LEU A 396 -23.04 -7.50 -13.09
CA LEU A 396 -22.92 -8.76 -12.34
C LEU A 396 -22.77 -8.54 -10.83
N GLU A 397 -22.20 -7.41 -10.38
CA GLU A 397 -22.14 -7.06 -8.96
C GLU A 397 -23.49 -6.70 -8.34
N ARG A 398 -24.46 -6.23 -9.14
CA ARG A 398 -25.82 -5.96 -8.65
C ARG A 398 -26.54 -7.21 -8.18
N ASP A 399 -26.25 -8.34 -8.82
CA ASP A 399 -26.89 -9.63 -8.48
C ASP A 399 -26.19 -10.34 -7.30
N LEU A 400 -25.10 -9.77 -6.77
CA LEU A 400 -24.33 -10.31 -5.63
C LEU A 400 -24.53 -9.51 -4.32
N LYS A 401 -25.32 -8.43 -4.35
CA LYS A 401 -25.79 -7.69 -3.17
C LYS A 401 -27.08 -8.29 -2.61
#